data_3ced9483501dc7191925555733471df7
#
_entry.id   3ced9483501dc7191925555733471df7
#
_cell.length_a   1.000
_cell.length_b   1.000
_cell.length_c   1.000
_cell.angle_alpha   90.00
_cell.angle_beta   90.00
_cell.angle_gamma   90.00
#
_symmetry.space_group_name_H-M   'P 1'
#
loop_
_entity.id
_entity.type
_entity.pdbx_description
1 polymer ?
#
loop_
_entity_poly.entity_id
_entity_poly.type
_entity_poly.pdbx_seq_one_letter_code
_entity_poly.pdbx_strand_id
1 'polypeptide(L)' 'MTLQPQHSYKILGFSGQISPAYRQKLLSLGMLPGSVFLVIRSAPLGDPIQIETRHVNLMLRKKDLALLMLDDVQA' A
#
# COMPACT_ATOMS: atom_id res chain seq x y z
N MET A 1 6.54 10.06 2.19
CA MET A 1 6.96 9.34 0.96
C MET A 1 5.92 9.52 -0.12
N THR A 2 6.37 9.82 -1.33
CA THR A 2 5.46 9.93 -2.48
C THR A 2 5.52 8.64 -3.28
N LEU A 3 4.38 7.96 -3.42
CA LEU A 3 4.31 6.75 -4.21
C LEU A 3 4.14 7.11 -5.68
N GLN A 4 4.97 6.53 -6.52
CA GLN A 4 4.99 6.89 -7.94
C GLN A 4 4.21 5.88 -8.77
N PRO A 5 3.45 6.34 -9.78
CA PRO A 5 2.74 5.42 -10.66
C PRO A 5 3.70 4.45 -11.36
N GLN A 6 3.24 3.23 -11.56
CA GLN A 6 3.98 2.17 -12.23
C GLN A 6 5.22 1.70 -11.48
N HIS A 7 5.32 2.04 -10.18
CA HIS A 7 6.38 1.56 -9.32
C HIS A 7 5.84 0.49 -8.39
N SER A 8 6.69 -0.48 -8.07
CA SER A 8 6.34 -1.54 -7.14
C SER A 8 6.97 -1.27 -5.79
N TYR A 9 6.25 -1.64 -4.73
CA TYR A 9 6.71 -1.45 -3.36
C TYR A 9 6.50 -2.72 -2.58
N LYS A 10 7.46 -3.05 -1.72
CA LYS A 10 7.37 -4.21 -0.85
C LYS A 10 6.97 -3.73 0.55
N ILE A 11 6.04 -4.43 1.16
CA ILE A 11 5.60 -4.13 2.51
C ILE A 11 6.59 -4.74 3.47
N LEU A 12 7.29 -3.90 4.24
CA LEU A 12 8.24 -4.38 5.24
C LEU A 12 7.55 -4.65 6.57
N GLY A 13 6.45 -3.96 6.84
CA GLY A 13 5.72 -4.09 8.08
C GLY A 13 4.74 -2.96 8.23
N PHE A 14 4.23 -2.81 9.44
CA PHE A 14 3.26 -1.77 9.77
C PHE A 14 3.86 -0.80 10.79
N SER A 15 3.44 0.47 10.68
CA SER A 15 3.81 1.47 11.66
C SER A 15 3.27 1.07 13.04
N GLY A 16 4.02 1.40 14.09
CA GLY A 16 3.54 1.16 15.45
C GLY A 16 2.32 1.98 15.83
N GLN A 17 1.98 2.98 15.02
CA GLN A 17 0.81 3.83 15.28
C GLN A 17 -0.47 3.26 14.67
N ILE A 18 -0.37 2.19 13.91
CA ILE A 18 -1.55 1.59 13.29
C ILE A 18 -2.41 0.89 14.36
N SER A 19 -3.72 1.06 14.27
CA SER A 19 -4.62 0.38 15.19
C SER A 19 -4.67 -1.12 14.85
N PRO A 20 -4.88 -1.99 15.87
CA PRO A 20 -4.99 -3.43 15.59
C PRO A 20 -6.14 -3.76 14.63
N ALA A 21 -7.26 -3.05 14.74
CA ALA A 21 -8.40 -3.29 13.86
C ALA A 21 -8.06 -2.95 12.41
N TYR A 22 -7.39 -1.83 12.18
CA TYR A 22 -7.03 -1.43 10.83
C TYR A 22 -5.95 -2.33 10.24
N ARG A 23 -4.99 -2.72 11.08
CA ARG A 23 -3.97 -3.68 10.65
C ARG A 23 -4.61 -4.98 10.20
N GLN A 24 -5.59 -5.48 10.95
CA GLN A 24 -6.28 -6.71 10.58
C GLN A 24 -7.03 -6.54 9.26
N LYS A 25 -7.62 -5.38 9.04
CA LYS A 25 -8.29 -5.08 7.78
C LYS A 25 -7.31 -5.15 6.60
N LEU A 26 -6.14 -4.54 6.75
CA LEU A 26 -5.13 -4.56 5.68
C LEU A 26 -4.65 -5.99 5.41
N LEU A 27 -4.45 -6.78 6.47
CA LEU A 27 -4.03 -8.17 6.32
C LEU A 27 -5.09 -8.96 5.54
N SER A 28 -6.36 -8.73 5.82
CA SER A 28 -7.44 -9.44 5.14
C SER A 28 -7.55 -9.05 3.67
N LEU A 29 -7.02 -7.89 3.29
CA LEU A 29 -6.98 -7.44 1.91
C LEU A 29 -5.74 -7.94 1.16
N GLY A 30 -4.87 -8.68 1.84
CA GLY A 30 -3.66 -9.21 1.21
C GLY A 30 -2.44 -8.32 1.35
N MET A 31 -2.52 -7.26 2.16
CA MET A 31 -1.40 -6.35 2.39
C MET A 31 -0.49 -6.91 3.48
N LEU A 32 0.18 -8.01 3.17
CA LEU A 32 0.97 -8.76 4.15
C LEU A 32 2.43 -8.29 4.13
N PRO A 33 3.11 -8.32 5.28
CA PRO A 33 4.56 -8.10 5.27
C PRO A 33 5.25 -9.07 4.32
N GLY A 34 6.16 -8.55 3.52
CA GLY A 34 6.83 -9.35 2.50
C GLY A 34 6.13 -9.34 1.15
N SER A 35 4.89 -8.89 1.07
CA SER A 35 4.16 -8.80 -0.19
C SER A 35 4.59 -7.57 -0.98
N VAL A 36 4.45 -7.66 -2.30
CA VAL A 36 4.74 -6.56 -3.20
C VAL A 36 3.44 -6.12 -3.87
N PHE A 37 3.27 -4.82 -4.02
CA PHE A 37 2.15 -4.28 -4.78
C PHE A 37 2.64 -3.26 -5.80
N LEU A 38 1.86 -3.09 -6.86
CA LEU A 38 2.14 -2.14 -7.92
C LEU A 38 1.22 -0.94 -7.77
N VAL A 39 1.78 0.26 -7.81
CA VAL A 39 0.98 1.48 -7.86
C VAL A 39 0.55 1.69 -9.31
N ILE A 40 -0.76 1.66 -9.55
CA ILE A 40 -1.31 1.83 -10.90
C ILE A 40 -1.39 3.32 -11.23
N ARG A 41 -2.10 4.05 -10.38
CA ARG A 41 -2.29 5.50 -10.57
C ARG A 41 -2.88 6.10 -9.30
N SER A 42 -2.84 7.44 -9.23
CA SER A 42 -3.54 8.17 -8.19
C SER A 42 -4.72 8.90 -8.82
N ALA A 43 -5.72 9.21 -8.00
CA ALA A 43 -6.85 10.04 -8.43
C ALA A 43 -6.34 11.44 -8.82
N PRO A 44 -7.15 12.22 -9.57
CA PRO A 44 -6.71 13.54 -10.05
C PRO A 44 -6.17 14.47 -8.98
N LEU A 45 -6.67 14.36 -7.75
CA LEU A 45 -6.17 15.18 -6.64
C LEU A 45 -5.08 14.47 -5.82
N GLY A 46 -4.59 13.33 -6.33
CA GLY A 46 -3.52 12.59 -5.66
C GLY A 46 -3.99 11.60 -4.63
N ASP A 47 -5.29 11.49 -4.38
CA ASP A 47 -5.84 10.60 -3.36
C ASP A 47 -7.28 10.26 -3.75
N PRO A 48 -7.70 9.00 -3.68
CA PRO A 48 -6.95 7.80 -3.27
C PRO A 48 -6.00 7.29 -4.35
N ILE A 49 -5.17 6.33 -3.97
CA ILE A 49 -4.20 5.71 -4.87
C ILE A 49 -4.68 4.31 -5.21
N GLN A 50 -4.68 3.98 -6.50
CA GLN A 50 -5.03 2.65 -6.97
C GLN A 50 -3.78 1.78 -6.97
N ILE A 51 -3.86 0.64 -6.30
CA ILE A 51 -2.77 -0.32 -6.25
C ILE A 51 -3.27 -1.69 -6.71
N GLU A 52 -2.34 -2.51 -7.14
CA GLU A 52 -2.64 -3.87 -7.55
C GLU A 52 -1.75 -4.83 -6.77
N THR A 53 -2.38 -5.76 -6.08
CA THR A 53 -1.67 -6.87 -5.45
C THR A 53 -1.78 -8.09 -6.38
N ARG A 54 -1.20 -9.22 -5.93
CA ARG A 54 -1.22 -10.44 -6.74
C ARG A 54 -2.65 -10.86 -7.10
N HIS A 55 -3.62 -10.60 -6.25
CA HIS A 55 -4.97 -11.13 -6.42
C HIS A 55 -6.06 -10.08 -6.59
N VAL A 56 -5.82 -8.83 -6.18
CA VAL A 56 -6.88 -7.83 -6.18
C VAL A 56 -6.35 -6.45 -6.54
N ASN A 57 -7.26 -5.60 -7.00
CA ASN A 57 -7.02 -4.17 -7.16
C ASN A 57 -7.69 -3.45 -6.00
N LEU A 58 -6.97 -2.52 -5.39
CA LEU A 58 -7.45 -1.79 -4.23
C LEU A 58 -7.29 -0.29 -4.43
N MET A 59 -8.17 0.47 -3.77
CA MET A 59 -8.03 1.91 -3.66
C MET A 59 -7.75 2.24 -2.21
N LEU A 60 -6.58 2.79 -1.92
CA LEU A 60 -6.19 3.15 -0.56
C LEU A 60 -5.84 4.63 -0.50
N ARG A 61 -6.17 5.24 0.63
CA ARG A 61 -5.83 6.64 0.86
C ARG A 61 -4.36 6.78 1.22
N LYS A 62 -3.78 7.93 0.90
CA LYS A 62 -2.39 8.19 1.23
C LYS A 62 -2.12 8.04 2.72
N LYS A 63 -3.05 8.50 3.58
CA LYS A 63 -2.87 8.38 5.02
C LYS A 63 -2.79 6.93 5.48
N ASP A 64 -3.47 6.04 4.76
CA ASP A 64 -3.47 4.63 5.09
C ASP A 64 -2.15 3.99 4.65
N LEU A 65 -1.68 4.37 3.46
CA LEU A 65 -0.40 3.88 2.96
C LEU A 65 0.77 4.38 3.81
N ALA A 66 0.62 5.55 4.43
CA ALA A 66 1.65 6.08 5.32
C ALA A 66 1.84 5.25 6.58
N LEU A 67 0.86 4.39 6.91
CA LEU A 67 0.97 3.48 8.05
C LEU A 67 1.74 2.21 7.71
N LEU A 68 2.15 2.04 6.45
CA LEU A 68 2.95 0.91 6.01
C LEU A 68 4.41 1.31 5.91
N MET A 69 5.27 0.39 6.29
CA MET A 69 6.70 0.54 6.05
C MET A 69 7.00 -0.11 4.70
N LEU A 70 7.44 0.69 3.75
CA LEU A 70 7.59 0.27 2.37
C LEU A 70 9.01 0.38 1.88
N ASP A 71 9.37 -0.50 0.96
CA ASP A 71 10.64 -0.47 0.26
C ASP A 71 10.36 -0.41 -1.24
N ASP A 72 11.08 0.44 -1.94
CA ASP A 72 10.91 0.60 -3.40
C ASP A 72 11.65 -0.55 -4.08
N VAL A 73 10.90 -1.43 -4.73
CA VAL A 73 11.47 -2.59 -5.42
C VAL A 73 11.21 -2.47 -6.91
N GLN A 74 12.13 -1.84 -7.59
CA GLN A 74 12.07 -1.74 -9.04
C GLN A 74 12.59 -3.02 -9.68
N ALA A 75 11.85 -3.49 -10.65
CA ALA A 75 12.28 -4.67 -11.41
C ALA A 75 13.43 -4.31 -12.34
#